data_100ec7603d2f8527d4c3a33e5d659e5e
#
_entry.id   100ec7603d2f8527d4c3a33e5d659e5e
#
_cell.length_a   1.000
_cell.length_b   1.000
_cell.length_c   1.000
_cell.angle_alpha   90.00
_cell.angle_beta   90.00
_cell.angle_gamma   90.00
#
_symmetry.space_group_name_H-M   'P 1'
#
loop_
_entity.id
_entity.type
_entity.pdbx_description
1 polymer ?
#
loop_
_entity_poly.entity_id
_entity_poly.type
_entity_poly.pdbx_seq_one_letter_code
_entity_poly.pdbx_strand_id
1 'polypeptide(L)'
;MKTPHYTKIHNRFKLNGYNFSADELKEIGYDYIKEGVPYERTLGLFIMDWMDKEDYVNVKTSGSTGDPKMIQISKQAMVSSAIRTGDFFNVQIGDTALHCLPADFIAGKMMLVRAMILGLSLDLVQPTSNPMKDLYKPYDFVAMTPMQAHNSLDKLNQIKTMIIGGAPIFPKLLKKLVSLHENCYETYGMTETITHIAAAKLTYPKSPFKALDGIRLGVDKEGCLVVDAPDITDKLIYTNDFVAMHDKNTFTYLGRRDNAINSGGVKISPEV
;
A
#
# COMPACT_ATOMS: atom_id res chain seq x y z
N MET A 1 -4.38 -9.17 19.57
CA MET A 1 -5.65 -9.85 19.17
C MET A 1 -5.34 -10.98 18.20
N LYS A 2 -6.21 -12.03 18.14
CA LYS A 2 -6.02 -13.09 17.14
C LYS A 2 -6.41 -12.54 15.76
N THR A 3 -5.56 -12.71 14.75
CA THR A 3 -5.84 -12.28 13.36
C THR A 3 -7.14 -12.90 12.88
N PRO A 4 -8.13 -12.14 12.40
CA PRO A 4 -9.39 -12.67 11.90
C PRO A 4 -9.15 -13.49 10.62
N HIS A 5 -10.03 -14.43 10.35
CA HIS A 5 -10.02 -15.17 9.09
C HIS A 5 -10.47 -14.25 7.95
N TYR A 6 -9.91 -14.39 6.75
CA TYR A 6 -10.18 -13.52 5.59
C TYR A 6 -11.65 -13.45 5.17
N THR A 7 -12.45 -14.47 5.51
CA THR A 7 -13.91 -14.47 5.26
C THR A 7 -14.70 -13.55 6.20
N LYS A 8 -14.04 -12.96 7.21
CA LYS A 8 -14.69 -12.09 8.19
C LYS A 8 -14.56 -10.64 7.77
N ILE A 9 -15.67 -10.06 7.32
CA ILE A 9 -15.79 -8.63 7.09
C ILE A 9 -16.20 -7.97 8.42
N HIS A 10 -15.53 -6.87 8.77
CA HIS A 10 -15.83 -6.14 9.99
C HIS A 10 -17.20 -5.50 9.89
N ASN A 11 -18.04 -5.63 10.93
CA ASN A 11 -19.43 -5.15 10.94
C ASN A 11 -19.58 -3.62 10.87
N ARG A 12 -18.49 -2.86 11.06
CA ARG A 12 -18.47 -1.39 10.91
C ARG A 12 -17.97 -0.96 9.53
N PHE A 13 -17.54 -1.91 8.69
CA PHE A 13 -17.13 -1.60 7.32
C PHE A 13 -18.27 -0.92 6.55
N LYS A 14 -17.92 0.16 5.85
CA LYS A 14 -18.84 0.85 4.92
C LYS A 14 -18.16 1.08 3.59
N LEU A 15 -18.92 0.97 2.52
CA LEU A 15 -18.52 1.33 1.17
C LEU A 15 -19.45 2.43 0.67
N ASN A 16 -18.92 3.60 0.32
CA ASN A 16 -19.70 4.78 -0.07
C ASN A 16 -20.83 5.13 0.93
N GLY A 17 -20.56 4.96 2.24
CA GLY A 17 -21.51 5.27 3.30
C GLY A 17 -22.49 4.15 3.67
N TYR A 18 -22.57 3.06 2.90
CA TYR A 18 -23.46 1.94 3.12
C TYR A 18 -22.76 0.75 3.78
N ASN A 19 -23.42 0.11 4.73
CA ASN A 19 -22.98 -1.16 5.29
C ASN A 19 -23.43 -2.32 4.39
N PHE A 20 -22.61 -3.33 4.25
CA PHE A 20 -22.91 -4.54 3.48
C PHE A 20 -22.60 -5.80 4.28
N SER A 21 -23.50 -6.78 4.25
CA SER A 21 -23.19 -8.15 4.57
C SER A 21 -22.26 -8.75 3.50
N ALA A 22 -21.73 -9.94 3.74
CA ALA A 22 -20.89 -10.61 2.75
C ALA A 22 -21.63 -10.88 1.43
N ASP A 23 -22.89 -11.29 1.51
CA ASP A 23 -23.72 -11.58 0.33
C ASP A 23 -24.03 -10.30 -0.46
N GLU A 24 -24.46 -9.23 0.23
CA GLU A 24 -24.70 -7.93 -0.41
C GLU A 24 -23.42 -7.34 -1.04
N LEU A 25 -22.26 -7.51 -0.42
CA LEU A 25 -21.00 -7.07 -1.00
C LEU A 25 -20.68 -7.82 -2.29
N LYS A 26 -21.04 -9.11 -2.36
CA LYS A 26 -20.90 -9.91 -3.58
C LYS A 26 -21.84 -9.42 -4.69
N GLU A 27 -23.09 -9.06 -4.35
CA GLU A 27 -24.05 -8.47 -5.28
C GLU A 27 -23.51 -7.15 -5.84
N ILE A 28 -23.03 -6.24 -4.98
CA ILE A 28 -22.40 -4.99 -5.40
C ILE A 28 -21.18 -5.24 -6.31
N GLY A 29 -20.35 -6.24 -5.99
CA GLY A 29 -19.23 -6.65 -6.86
C GLY A 29 -19.72 -7.04 -8.26
N TYR A 30 -20.81 -7.79 -8.34
CA TYR A 30 -21.42 -8.18 -9.61
C TYR A 30 -21.99 -6.96 -10.37
N ASP A 31 -22.69 -6.06 -9.67
CA ASP A 31 -23.25 -4.84 -10.27
C ASP A 31 -22.14 -3.93 -10.82
N TYR A 32 -21.04 -3.76 -10.09
CA TYR A 32 -19.88 -3.02 -10.59
C TYR A 32 -19.27 -3.63 -11.86
N ILE A 33 -19.26 -4.96 -11.99
CA ILE A 33 -18.78 -5.63 -13.21
C ILE A 33 -19.71 -5.36 -14.39
N LYS A 34 -21.04 -5.38 -14.17
CA LYS A 34 -22.04 -5.28 -15.23
C LYS A 34 -22.28 -3.85 -15.67
N GLU A 35 -22.47 -2.95 -14.72
CA GLU A 35 -22.98 -1.60 -14.94
C GLU A 35 -22.00 -0.50 -14.53
N GLY A 36 -20.95 -0.84 -13.74
CA GLY A 36 -19.99 0.13 -13.24
C GLY A 36 -19.11 0.75 -14.33
N VAL A 37 -18.60 1.93 -14.03
CA VAL A 37 -17.56 2.58 -14.84
C VAL A 37 -16.24 1.79 -14.75
N PRO A 38 -15.25 2.02 -15.61
CA PRO A 38 -14.05 1.16 -15.70
C PRO A 38 -13.35 0.86 -14.37
N TYR A 39 -13.18 1.85 -13.49
CA TYR A 39 -12.51 1.62 -12.19
C TYR A 39 -13.37 0.81 -11.20
N GLU A 40 -14.69 0.94 -11.27
CA GLU A 40 -15.62 0.14 -10.47
C GLU A 40 -15.63 -1.31 -10.95
N ARG A 41 -15.53 -1.55 -12.27
CA ARG A 41 -15.43 -2.91 -12.82
C ARG A 41 -14.21 -3.65 -12.27
N THR A 42 -13.04 -3.01 -12.22
CA THR A 42 -11.83 -3.65 -11.68
C THR A 42 -11.96 -3.92 -10.18
N LEU A 43 -12.63 -3.03 -9.45
CA LEU A 43 -12.93 -3.25 -8.04
C LEU A 43 -13.95 -4.39 -7.85
N GLY A 44 -15.01 -4.43 -8.69
CA GLY A 44 -16.01 -5.49 -8.70
C GLY A 44 -15.38 -6.87 -8.95
N LEU A 45 -14.48 -6.99 -9.93
CA LEU A 45 -13.72 -8.20 -10.17
C LEU A 45 -12.94 -8.64 -8.94
N PHE A 46 -12.26 -7.70 -8.27
CA PHE A 46 -11.53 -8.02 -7.05
C PHE A 46 -12.46 -8.42 -5.89
N ILE A 47 -13.63 -7.78 -5.74
CA ILE A 47 -14.63 -8.19 -4.75
C ILE A 47 -15.06 -9.64 -5.03
N MET A 48 -15.34 -10.01 -6.27
CA MET A 48 -15.71 -11.39 -6.62
C MET A 48 -14.59 -12.38 -6.33
N ASP A 49 -13.33 -12.06 -6.67
CA ASP A 49 -12.16 -12.88 -6.32
C ASP A 49 -11.97 -13.01 -4.80
N TRP A 50 -12.24 -11.93 -4.04
CA TRP A 50 -12.14 -11.96 -2.58
C TRP A 50 -13.23 -12.86 -1.95
N MET A 51 -14.44 -12.84 -2.52
CA MET A 51 -15.62 -13.53 -2.01
C MET A 51 -15.80 -14.95 -2.57
N ASP A 52 -14.89 -15.44 -3.43
CA ASP A 52 -14.92 -16.80 -3.92
C ASP A 52 -14.40 -17.82 -2.88
N LYS A 53 -14.31 -19.10 -3.26
CA LYS A 53 -13.91 -20.19 -2.38
C LYS A 53 -12.39 -20.37 -2.25
N GLU A 54 -11.62 -19.73 -3.14
CA GLU A 54 -10.16 -19.82 -3.12
C GLU A 54 -9.60 -19.08 -1.91
N ASP A 55 -8.50 -19.53 -1.36
CA ASP A 55 -7.80 -18.87 -0.25
C ASP A 55 -6.73 -17.89 -0.71
N TYR A 56 -6.63 -17.65 -2.02
CA TYR A 56 -5.70 -16.73 -2.68
C TYR A 56 -6.40 -15.83 -3.69
N VAL A 57 -5.72 -14.77 -4.09
CA VAL A 57 -6.07 -13.92 -5.25
C VAL A 57 -4.92 -13.89 -6.24
N ASN A 58 -5.23 -13.77 -7.53
CA ASN A 58 -4.23 -13.58 -8.57
C ASN A 58 -3.92 -12.09 -8.72
N VAL A 59 -2.64 -11.74 -8.65
CA VAL A 59 -2.17 -10.36 -8.77
C VAL A 59 -1.12 -10.25 -9.85
N LYS A 60 -1.27 -9.25 -10.70
CA LYS A 60 -0.30 -8.92 -11.75
C LYS A 60 0.80 -8.04 -11.17
N THR A 61 2.06 -8.44 -11.31
CA THR A 61 3.18 -7.58 -10.93
C THR A 61 3.34 -6.44 -11.94
N SER A 62 3.75 -5.26 -11.48
CA SER A 62 3.95 -4.08 -12.33
C SER A 62 5.16 -4.17 -13.28
N GLY A 63 5.97 -5.25 -13.16
CA GLY A 63 7.10 -5.57 -14.05
C GLY A 63 8.02 -4.39 -14.33
N SER A 64 8.96 -4.08 -13.42
CA SER A 64 9.99 -3.06 -13.67
C SER A 64 11.04 -3.51 -14.70
N THR A 65 11.09 -4.80 -15.04
CA THR A 65 12.17 -5.41 -15.86
C THR A 65 11.71 -6.48 -16.85
N GLY A 66 10.40 -6.59 -17.16
CA GLY A 66 9.90 -7.62 -18.07
C GLY A 66 8.38 -7.70 -18.16
N ASP A 67 7.89 -8.74 -18.84
CA ASP A 67 6.45 -8.99 -18.93
C ASP A 67 5.83 -9.17 -17.53
N PRO A 68 4.65 -8.57 -17.29
CA PRO A 68 3.96 -8.69 -16.02
C PRO A 68 3.67 -10.14 -15.67
N LYS A 69 4.14 -10.59 -14.51
CA LYS A 69 3.91 -11.95 -14.01
C LYS A 69 2.65 -11.99 -13.15
N MET A 70 1.88 -13.08 -13.29
CA MET A 70 0.79 -13.37 -12.36
C MET A 70 1.36 -14.12 -11.15
N ILE A 71 1.08 -13.63 -9.96
CA ILE A 71 1.42 -14.30 -8.70
C ILE A 71 0.17 -14.53 -7.87
N GLN A 72 0.14 -15.63 -7.15
CA GLN A 72 -0.90 -15.94 -6.17
C GLN A 72 -0.52 -15.37 -4.81
N ILE A 73 -1.43 -14.63 -4.21
CA ILE A 73 -1.27 -14.04 -2.88
C ILE A 73 -2.36 -14.58 -1.97
N SER A 74 -1.97 -15.14 -0.83
CA SER A 74 -2.91 -15.63 0.18
C SER A 74 -3.80 -14.51 0.71
N LYS A 75 -5.12 -14.73 0.71
CA LYS A 75 -6.09 -13.80 1.33
C LYS A 75 -5.79 -13.60 2.81
N GLN A 76 -5.37 -14.66 3.52
CA GLN A 76 -5.02 -14.55 4.94
C GLN A 76 -3.76 -13.69 5.16
N ALA A 77 -2.77 -13.80 4.28
CA ALA A 77 -1.60 -12.94 4.32
C ALA A 77 -1.94 -11.46 4.04
N MET A 78 -2.92 -11.20 3.14
CA MET A 78 -3.45 -9.83 2.92
C MET A 78 -4.14 -9.30 4.19
N VAL A 79 -4.86 -10.12 4.94
CA VAL A 79 -5.44 -9.74 6.25
C VAL A 79 -4.35 -9.37 7.24
N SER A 80 -3.29 -10.19 7.38
CA SER A 80 -2.16 -9.91 8.26
C SER A 80 -1.49 -8.57 7.90
N SER A 81 -1.30 -8.30 6.61
CA SER A 81 -0.77 -7.03 6.12
C SER A 81 -1.69 -5.84 6.43
N ALA A 82 -3.02 -6.01 6.31
CA ALA A 82 -3.99 -4.97 6.65
C ALA A 82 -3.94 -4.60 8.14
N ILE A 83 -3.86 -5.60 9.02
CA ILE A 83 -3.78 -5.38 10.47
C ILE A 83 -2.49 -4.66 10.82
N ARG A 84 -1.33 -5.09 10.31
CA ARG A 84 -0.06 -4.38 10.55
C ARG A 84 -0.12 -2.91 10.12
N THR A 85 -0.77 -2.64 8.99
CA THR A 85 -0.99 -1.24 8.56
C THR A 85 -1.82 -0.49 9.59
N GLY A 86 -2.93 -1.08 10.05
CA GLY A 86 -3.80 -0.49 11.07
C GLY A 86 -3.05 -0.18 12.36
N ASP A 87 -2.29 -1.15 12.87
CA ASP A 87 -1.52 -1.01 14.09
C ASP A 87 -0.42 0.06 13.96
N PHE A 88 0.35 0.04 12.88
CA PHE A 88 1.47 0.96 12.68
C PHE A 88 1.01 2.42 12.54
N PHE A 89 -0.07 2.67 11.82
CA PHE A 89 -0.60 4.02 11.60
C PHE A 89 -1.71 4.41 12.58
N ASN A 90 -1.98 3.56 13.57
CA ASN A 90 -3.04 3.78 14.58
C ASN A 90 -4.41 4.07 13.95
N VAL A 91 -4.76 3.30 12.92
CA VAL A 91 -6.06 3.41 12.23
C VAL A 91 -7.15 2.82 13.11
N GLN A 92 -8.23 3.56 13.32
CA GLN A 92 -9.31 3.18 14.22
C GLN A 92 -10.53 2.63 13.48
N ILE A 93 -11.31 1.81 14.16
CA ILE A 93 -12.59 1.32 13.65
C ILE A 93 -13.52 2.51 13.38
N GLY A 94 -14.06 2.57 12.18
CA GLY A 94 -14.94 3.65 11.75
C GLY A 94 -14.23 4.85 11.13
N ASP A 95 -12.89 4.87 11.13
CA ASP A 95 -12.13 5.90 10.42
C ASP A 95 -12.55 5.97 8.95
N THR A 96 -12.60 7.19 8.42
CA THR A 96 -12.89 7.45 7.01
C THR A 96 -11.65 7.22 6.16
N ALA A 97 -11.81 6.53 5.04
CA ALA A 97 -10.71 6.26 4.11
C ALA A 97 -11.12 6.53 2.66
N LEU A 98 -10.13 6.90 1.83
CA LEU A 98 -10.35 7.17 0.42
C LEU A 98 -9.68 6.08 -0.44
N HIS A 99 -10.47 5.46 -1.32
CA HIS A 99 -9.99 4.56 -2.36
C HIS A 99 -9.79 5.33 -3.66
N CYS A 100 -8.56 5.71 -3.94
CA CYS A 100 -8.18 6.49 -5.12
C CYS A 100 -7.07 5.83 -5.95
N LEU A 101 -6.75 4.56 -5.66
CA LEU A 101 -5.76 3.76 -6.39
C LEU A 101 -6.46 2.69 -7.25
N PRO A 102 -5.96 2.38 -8.46
CA PRO A 102 -6.57 1.35 -9.30
C PRO A 102 -6.54 -0.02 -8.63
N ALA A 103 -7.69 -0.72 -8.61
CA ALA A 103 -7.80 -2.08 -8.09
C ALA A 103 -7.18 -3.15 -9.03
N ASP A 104 -6.68 -2.76 -10.19
CA ASP A 104 -5.82 -3.60 -11.05
C ASP A 104 -4.52 -3.97 -10.34
N PHE A 105 -4.00 -3.08 -9.49
CA PHE A 105 -2.76 -3.25 -8.75
C PHE A 105 -3.01 -3.60 -7.29
N ILE A 106 -2.01 -4.24 -6.68
CA ILE A 106 -2.08 -4.67 -5.28
C ILE A 106 -2.39 -3.52 -4.30
N ALA A 107 -1.89 -2.30 -4.57
CA ALA A 107 -2.12 -1.16 -3.70
C ALA A 107 -3.60 -0.77 -3.60
N GLY A 108 -4.33 -0.76 -4.73
CA GLY A 108 -5.78 -0.54 -4.73
C GLY A 108 -6.54 -1.68 -4.07
N LYS A 109 -6.22 -2.95 -4.41
CA LYS A 109 -6.81 -4.12 -3.74
C LYS A 109 -6.66 -4.05 -2.21
N MET A 110 -5.46 -3.68 -1.73
CA MET A 110 -5.19 -3.60 -0.30
C MET A 110 -5.92 -2.47 0.43
N MET A 111 -6.30 -1.40 -0.25
CA MET A 111 -7.15 -0.37 0.37
C MET A 111 -8.55 -0.92 0.69
N LEU A 112 -9.15 -1.70 -0.21
CA LEU A 112 -10.41 -2.39 0.08
C LEU A 112 -10.26 -3.42 1.20
N VAL A 113 -9.20 -4.26 1.16
CA VAL A 113 -8.95 -5.26 2.22
C VAL A 113 -8.78 -4.58 3.58
N ARG A 114 -8.00 -3.50 3.66
CA ARG A 114 -7.86 -2.71 4.91
C ARG A 114 -9.21 -2.24 5.42
N ALA A 115 -10.05 -1.70 4.53
CA ALA A 115 -11.37 -1.22 4.93
C ALA A 115 -12.27 -2.34 5.45
N MET A 116 -12.33 -3.47 4.75
CA MET A 116 -13.12 -4.63 5.17
C MET A 116 -12.66 -5.22 6.50
N ILE A 117 -11.35 -5.29 6.73
CA ILE A 117 -10.79 -5.96 7.91
C ILE A 117 -10.75 -5.02 9.12
N LEU A 118 -10.37 -3.74 8.93
CA LEU A 118 -10.24 -2.76 10.00
C LEU A 118 -11.56 -2.05 10.34
N GLY A 119 -12.62 -2.27 9.53
CA GLY A 119 -13.93 -1.65 9.75
C GLY A 119 -13.98 -0.17 9.39
N LEU A 120 -13.33 0.22 8.28
CA LEU A 120 -13.29 1.62 7.84
C LEU A 120 -14.55 2.00 7.04
N SER A 121 -14.83 3.30 6.98
CA SER A 121 -15.78 3.90 6.05
C SER A 121 -15.04 4.33 4.79
N LEU A 122 -15.07 3.48 3.75
CA LEU A 122 -14.32 3.65 2.51
C LEU A 122 -15.17 4.35 1.46
N ASP A 123 -14.70 5.49 0.95
CA ASP A 123 -15.26 6.12 -0.23
C ASP A 123 -14.46 5.77 -1.47
N LEU A 124 -15.16 5.52 -2.56
CA LEU A 124 -14.57 5.24 -3.87
C LEU A 124 -14.56 6.51 -4.71
N VAL A 125 -13.44 6.78 -5.33
CA VAL A 125 -13.30 7.81 -6.37
C VAL A 125 -12.54 7.27 -7.56
N GLN A 126 -12.75 7.87 -8.72
CA GLN A 126 -11.98 7.52 -9.90
C GLN A 126 -10.48 7.73 -9.65
N PRO A 127 -9.63 6.73 -9.94
CA PRO A 127 -8.18 6.83 -9.80
C PRO A 127 -7.56 7.77 -10.85
N THR A 128 -7.66 9.06 -10.60
CA THR A 128 -7.07 10.12 -11.44
C THR A 128 -5.74 10.60 -10.86
N SER A 129 -5.03 11.45 -11.58
CA SER A 129 -3.82 12.11 -11.08
C SER A 129 -4.10 13.14 -9.98
N ASN A 130 -5.34 13.62 -9.83
CA ASN A 130 -5.79 14.51 -8.75
C ASN A 130 -7.10 13.98 -8.15
N PRO A 131 -7.05 12.95 -7.29
CA PRO A 131 -8.24 12.30 -6.77
C PRO A 131 -9.01 13.14 -5.74
N MET A 132 -8.38 14.18 -5.18
CA MET A 132 -8.99 15.05 -4.17
C MET A 132 -9.71 16.26 -4.75
N LYS A 133 -9.62 16.50 -6.07
CA LYS A 133 -10.07 17.76 -6.72
C LYS A 133 -11.47 18.21 -6.29
N ASP A 134 -12.43 17.30 -6.33
CA ASP A 134 -13.84 17.59 -6.08
C ASP A 134 -14.33 17.09 -4.70
N LEU A 135 -13.40 16.78 -3.80
CA LEU A 135 -13.68 16.32 -2.46
C LEU A 135 -13.59 17.49 -1.45
N TYR A 136 -14.55 17.54 -0.53
CA TYR A 136 -14.67 18.61 0.46
C TYR A 136 -14.81 18.11 1.90
N LYS A 137 -14.78 16.79 2.10
CA LYS A 137 -14.83 16.19 3.44
C LYS A 137 -13.45 15.71 3.90
N PRO A 138 -13.19 15.63 5.20
CA PRO A 138 -11.95 15.08 5.73
C PRO A 138 -11.91 13.55 5.62
N TYR A 139 -10.68 13.03 5.56
CA TYR A 139 -10.37 11.59 5.59
C TYR A 139 -9.32 11.30 6.65
N ASP A 140 -9.53 10.23 7.42
CA ASP A 140 -8.60 9.80 8.45
C ASP A 140 -7.38 9.07 7.86
N PHE A 141 -7.59 8.28 6.78
CA PHE A 141 -6.53 7.49 6.16
C PHE A 141 -6.62 7.48 4.64
N VAL A 142 -5.53 7.88 3.97
CA VAL A 142 -5.45 7.91 2.50
C VAL A 142 -4.12 7.33 2.02
N ALA A 143 -4.17 6.48 0.97
CA ALA A 143 -2.99 6.00 0.26
C ALA A 143 -2.94 6.62 -1.14
N MET A 144 -1.78 7.18 -1.51
CA MET A 144 -1.58 7.85 -2.80
C MET A 144 -0.25 7.48 -3.44
N THR A 145 -0.15 7.70 -4.76
CA THR A 145 1.14 7.79 -5.45
C THR A 145 1.75 9.18 -5.24
N PRO A 146 3.08 9.35 -5.45
CA PRO A 146 3.71 10.68 -5.38
C PRO A 146 3.08 11.70 -6.32
N MET A 147 2.63 11.27 -7.51
CA MET A 147 1.94 12.14 -8.47
C MET A 147 0.59 12.62 -7.95
N GLN A 148 -0.22 11.72 -7.38
CA GLN A 148 -1.49 12.08 -6.77
C GLN A 148 -1.30 13.05 -5.59
N ALA A 149 -0.34 12.77 -4.71
CA ALA A 149 -0.02 13.66 -3.61
C ALA A 149 0.46 15.04 -4.10
N HIS A 150 1.28 15.10 -5.18
CA HIS A 150 1.70 16.35 -5.77
C HIS A 150 0.54 17.20 -6.32
N ASN A 151 -0.42 16.55 -6.96
CA ASN A 151 -1.56 17.25 -7.56
C ASN A 151 -2.69 17.57 -6.57
N SER A 152 -2.59 17.05 -5.33
CA SER A 152 -3.58 17.28 -4.25
C SER A 152 -3.03 18.13 -3.10
N LEU A 153 -1.93 18.88 -3.32
CA LEU A 153 -1.24 19.67 -2.27
C LEU A 153 -2.17 20.67 -1.56
N ASP A 154 -3.11 21.26 -2.28
CA ASP A 154 -4.12 22.21 -1.77
C ASP A 154 -5.19 21.57 -0.89
N LYS A 155 -5.29 20.24 -0.89
CA LYS A 155 -6.29 19.44 -0.13
C LYS A 155 -5.69 18.61 1.00
N LEU A 156 -4.39 18.69 1.24
CA LEU A 156 -3.73 17.84 2.26
C LEU A 156 -4.23 18.08 3.67
N ASN A 157 -4.73 19.27 3.99
CA ASN A 157 -5.36 19.59 5.26
C ASN A 157 -6.66 18.82 5.53
N GLN A 158 -7.22 18.18 4.52
CA GLN A 158 -8.39 17.28 4.66
C GLN A 158 -8.00 15.84 4.98
N ILE A 159 -6.71 15.52 5.07
CA ILE A 159 -6.21 14.17 5.33
C ILE A 159 -5.52 14.15 6.69
N LYS A 160 -5.89 13.23 7.57
CA LYS A 160 -5.25 13.08 8.89
C LYS A 160 -3.96 12.26 8.79
N THR A 161 -3.98 11.14 8.08
CA THR A 161 -2.82 10.29 7.85
C THR A 161 -2.72 9.91 6.37
N MET A 162 -1.60 10.22 5.74
CA MET A 162 -1.35 9.90 4.35
C MET A 162 -0.13 8.99 4.21
N ILE A 163 -0.30 7.90 3.45
CA ILE A 163 0.80 7.05 3.02
C ILE A 163 1.04 7.21 1.53
N ILE A 164 2.31 7.29 1.15
CA ILE A 164 2.74 7.48 -0.25
C ILE A 164 3.65 6.32 -0.63
N GLY A 165 3.36 5.70 -1.77
CA GLY A 165 4.16 4.58 -2.26
C GLY A 165 4.07 4.40 -3.78
N GLY A 166 4.72 3.34 -4.27
CA GLY A 166 4.72 2.96 -5.67
C GLY A 166 5.77 3.66 -6.54
N ALA A 167 6.39 4.74 -6.06
CA ALA A 167 7.53 5.42 -6.70
C ALA A 167 8.29 6.28 -5.68
N PRO A 168 9.56 6.65 -5.96
CA PRO A 168 10.32 7.55 -5.10
C PRO A 168 9.70 8.94 -5.00
N ILE A 169 9.83 9.56 -3.82
CA ILE A 169 9.42 10.95 -3.59
C ILE A 169 10.61 11.87 -3.87
N PHE A 170 10.53 12.67 -4.94
CA PHE A 170 11.59 13.61 -5.30
C PHE A 170 11.76 14.73 -4.25
N PRO A 171 12.98 15.26 -4.06
CA PRO A 171 13.29 16.23 -3.02
C PRO A 171 12.39 17.48 -3.02
N LYS A 172 11.99 17.98 -4.19
CA LYS A 172 11.08 19.13 -4.32
C LYS A 172 9.68 18.84 -3.75
N LEU A 173 9.15 17.65 -4.01
CA LEU A 173 7.85 17.22 -3.48
C LEU A 173 7.97 16.94 -1.97
N LEU A 174 9.04 16.27 -1.54
CA LEU A 174 9.29 15.99 -0.12
C LEU A 174 9.23 17.28 0.71
N LYS A 175 9.96 18.33 0.32
CA LYS A 175 9.95 19.62 1.04
C LYS A 175 8.56 20.22 1.17
N LYS A 176 7.74 20.15 0.09
CA LYS A 176 6.36 20.64 0.12
C LYS A 176 5.48 19.81 1.06
N LEU A 177 5.56 18.46 0.98
CA LEU A 177 4.78 17.57 1.83
C LEU A 177 5.09 17.78 3.31
N VAL A 178 6.38 17.85 3.66
CA VAL A 178 6.83 18.11 5.05
C VAL A 178 6.32 19.45 5.58
N SER A 179 6.25 20.50 4.74
CA SER A 179 5.76 21.80 5.17
C SER A 179 4.23 21.89 5.30
N LEU A 180 3.49 21.02 4.63
CA LEU A 180 2.02 21.10 4.54
C LEU A 180 1.30 20.03 5.35
N HIS A 181 1.97 18.92 5.71
CA HIS A 181 1.30 17.77 6.30
C HIS A 181 2.20 17.03 7.30
N GLU A 182 1.80 16.98 8.57
CA GLU A 182 2.60 16.38 9.65
C GLU A 182 2.61 14.85 9.65
N ASN A 183 1.52 14.19 9.25
CA ASN A 183 1.35 12.74 9.31
C ASN A 183 1.38 12.11 7.91
N CYS A 184 2.42 12.48 7.15
CA CYS A 184 2.70 11.90 5.84
C CYS A 184 3.87 10.92 5.93
N TYR A 185 3.72 9.76 5.29
CA TYR A 185 4.69 8.68 5.35
C TYR A 185 5.00 8.16 3.96
N GLU A 186 6.27 7.94 3.66
CA GLU A 186 6.69 7.13 2.53
C GLU A 186 6.68 5.67 2.93
N THR A 187 6.21 4.78 2.04
CA THR A 187 6.13 3.34 2.31
C THR A 187 7.08 2.57 1.42
N TYR A 188 7.69 1.53 1.96
CA TYR A 188 8.55 0.59 1.25
C TYR A 188 7.93 -0.80 1.23
N GLY A 189 7.83 -1.39 0.04
CA GLY A 189 7.31 -2.73 -0.19
C GLY A 189 7.19 -3.04 -1.67
N MET A 190 6.81 -4.26 -1.96
CA MET A 190 6.64 -4.79 -3.32
C MET A 190 5.45 -5.76 -3.36
N THR A 191 5.12 -6.27 -4.53
CA THR A 191 4.00 -7.22 -4.67
C THR A 191 4.27 -8.53 -3.92
N GLU A 192 5.52 -8.95 -3.86
CA GLU A 192 5.98 -10.16 -3.14
C GLU A 192 5.85 -10.02 -1.61
N THR A 193 5.86 -8.81 -1.10
CA THR A 193 5.55 -8.48 0.30
C THR A 193 4.09 -8.09 0.50
N ILE A 194 3.23 -8.34 -0.51
CA ILE A 194 1.81 -7.93 -0.61
C ILE A 194 1.70 -6.41 -0.75
N THR A 195 2.23 -5.68 0.21
CA THR A 195 2.26 -4.22 0.24
C THR A 195 3.49 -3.76 1.03
N HIS A 196 3.41 -2.59 1.66
CA HIS A 196 4.53 -2.07 2.43
C HIS A 196 4.81 -2.93 3.68
N ILE A 197 6.09 -3.12 3.92
CA ILE A 197 6.63 -3.79 5.11
C ILE A 197 7.41 -2.83 6.00
N ALA A 198 7.65 -1.63 5.52
CA ALA A 198 8.27 -0.55 6.27
C ALA A 198 7.69 0.80 5.84
N ALA A 199 7.77 1.78 6.73
CA ALA A 199 7.37 3.16 6.45
C ALA A 199 8.33 4.16 7.11
N ALA A 200 8.49 5.32 6.46
CA ALA A 200 9.28 6.44 6.97
C ALA A 200 8.37 7.67 7.09
N LYS A 201 8.29 8.28 8.27
CA LYS A 201 7.65 9.60 8.40
C LYS A 201 8.43 10.60 7.54
N LEU A 202 7.72 11.39 6.75
CA LEU A 202 8.37 12.38 5.91
C LEU A 202 8.96 13.50 6.77
N THR A 203 10.26 13.68 6.65
CA THR A 203 11.05 14.73 7.31
C THR A 203 12.08 15.25 6.34
N TYR A 204 12.70 16.38 6.67
CA TYR A 204 13.84 16.90 5.94
C TYR A 204 14.96 17.25 6.93
N PRO A 205 16.10 16.55 6.90
CA PRO A 205 16.47 15.45 6.01
C PRO A 205 15.56 14.22 6.17
N LYS A 206 15.55 13.32 5.16
CA LYS A 206 14.67 12.15 5.08
C LYS A 206 14.94 11.18 6.23
N SER A 207 13.90 10.75 6.92
CA SER A 207 13.98 9.72 7.95
C SER A 207 14.23 8.33 7.35
N PRO A 208 14.91 7.43 8.08
CA PRO A 208 15.01 6.03 7.68
C PRO A 208 13.64 5.33 7.70
N PHE A 209 13.50 4.28 6.91
CA PHE A 209 12.35 3.39 6.96
C PHE A 209 12.39 2.55 8.24
N LYS A 210 11.27 2.47 8.92
CA LYS A 210 11.06 1.59 10.07
C LYS A 210 10.17 0.42 9.66
N ALA A 211 10.61 -0.81 9.93
CA ALA A 211 9.83 -2.02 9.68
C ALA A 211 8.53 -2.03 10.48
N LEU A 212 7.47 -2.56 9.89
CA LEU A 212 6.23 -2.86 10.58
C LEU A 212 6.43 -4.04 11.53
N ASP A 213 5.61 -4.14 12.56
CA ASP A 213 5.72 -5.21 13.56
C ASP A 213 5.62 -6.61 12.93
N GLY A 214 6.45 -7.52 13.41
CA GLY A 214 6.55 -8.90 12.90
C GLY A 214 7.40 -9.04 11.63
N ILE A 215 7.90 -7.95 11.04
CA ILE A 215 8.85 -7.99 9.93
C ILE A 215 10.28 -7.99 10.47
N ARG A 216 11.09 -8.93 10.00
CA ARG A 216 12.51 -9.01 10.31
C ARG A 216 13.32 -8.65 9.07
N LEU A 217 14.33 -7.82 9.26
CA LEU A 217 15.15 -7.31 8.17
C LEU A 217 16.60 -7.82 8.30
N GLY A 218 17.22 -8.05 7.18
CA GLY A 218 18.65 -8.36 7.06
C GLY A 218 19.19 -7.86 5.73
N VAL A 219 20.46 -8.10 5.48
CA VAL A 219 21.12 -7.84 4.19
C VAL A 219 21.83 -9.06 3.71
N ASP A 220 21.87 -9.26 2.41
CA ASP A 220 22.67 -10.30 1.79
C ASP A 220 24.15 -9.91 1.68
N LYS A 221 24.97 -10.79 1.08
CA LYS A 221 26.41 -10.56 0.91
C LYS A 221 26.73 -9.39 -0.02
N GLU A 222 25.78 -8.95 -0.82
CA GLU A 222 25.91 -7.85 -1.76
C GLU A 222 25.40 -6.51 -1.19
N GLY A 223 24.78 -6.53 0.00
CA GLY A 223 24.18 -5.35 0.65
C GLY A 223 22.73 -5.08 0.23
N CYS A 224 22.07 -6.06 -0.41
CA CYS A 224 20.65 -5.96 -0.73
C CYS A 224 19.78 -6.39 0.44
N LEU A 225 18.61 -5.73 0.59
CA LEU A 225 17.66 -6.04 1.65
C LEU A 225 17.11 -7.46 1.53
N VAL A 226 17.10 -8.17 2.66
CA VAL A 226 16.43 -9.46 2.82
C VAL A 226 15.30 -9.28 3.83
N VAL A 227 14.10 -9.72 3.46
CA VAL A 227 12.89 -9.57 4.28
C VAL A 227 12.41 -10.95 4.73
N ASP A 228 12.19 -11.09 6.03
CA ASP A 228 11.54 -12.23 6.63
C ASP A 228 10.19 -11.79 7.22
N ALA A 229 9.12 -12.28 6.63
CA ALA A 229 7.75 -11.89 6.93
C ALA A 229 6.86 -13.15 7.05
N PRO A 230 6.95 -13.90 8.15
CA PRO A 230 6.37 -15.24 8.28
C PRO A 230 4.84 -15.28 8.12
N ASP A 231 4.12 -14.19 8.43
CA ASP A 231 2.67 -14.11 8.21
C ASP A 231 2.29 -13.76 6.77
N ILE A 232 3.28 -13.53 5.91
CA ILE A 232 3.11 -13.24 4.48
C ILE A 232 3.57 -14.44 3.65
N THR A 233 4.73 -14.98 3.97
CA THR A 233 5.34 -16.11 3.25
C THR A 233 6.32 -16.86 4.15
N ASP A 234 6.41 -18.19 3.96
CA ASP A 234 7.36 -19.06 4.66
C ASP A 234 8.81 -18.92 4.14
N LYS A 235 9.02 -18.12 3.09
CA LYS A 235 10.32 -17.95 2.44
C LYS A 235 10.88 -16.57 2.71
N LEU A 236 12.22 -16.49 2.85
CA LEU A 236 12.92 -15.20 2.82
C LEU A 236 12.74 -14.55 1.44
N ILE A 237 12.44 -13.27 1.45
CA ILE A 237 12.34 -12.46 0.23
C ILE A 237 13.66 -11.72 0.04
N TYR A 238 14.37 -12.08 -1.02
CA TYR A 238 15.60 -11.41 -1.44
C TYR A 238 15.25 -10.31 -2.43
N THR A 239 15.63 -9.09 -2.12
CA THR A 239 15.36 -7.94 -2.98
C THR A 239 16.57 -7.61 -3.85
N ASN A 240 16.39 -6.72 -4.83
CA ASN A 240 17.48 -6.07 -5.57
C ASN A 240 17.72 -4.63 -5.07
N ASP A 241 17.33 -4.33 -3.84
CA ASP A 241 17.36 -2.99 -3.27
C ASP A 241 18.54 -2.87 -2.29
N PHE A 242 19.52 -2.05 -2.62
CA PHE A 242 20.61 -1.70 -1.72
C PHE A 242 20.10 -0.87 -0.55
N VAL A 243 20.53 -1.22 0.65
CA VAL A 243 20.16 -0.53 1.88
C VAL A 243 21.33 -0.32 2.83
N ALA A 244 21.25 0.72 3.64
CA ALA A 244 22.09 0.89 4.82
C ALA A 244 21.23 0.63 6.06
N MET A 245 21.52 -0.45 6.78
CA MET A 245 20.86 -0.75 8.06
C MET A 245 21.39 0.18 9.14
N HIS A 246 20.50 0.76 9.95
CA HIS A 246 20.85 1.55 11.15
C HIS A 246 20.75 0.70 12.41
N ASP A 247 19.75 -0.18 12.45
CA ASP A 247 19.54 -1.20 13.47
C ASP A 247 18.76 -2.38 12.86
N LYS A 248 18.29 -3.32 13.70
CA LYS A 248 17.55 -4.51 13.25
C LYS A 248 16.18 -4.19 12.58
N ASN A 249 15.66 -2.99 12.76
CA ASN A 249 14.31 -2.60 12.33
C ASN A 249 14.29 -1.35 11.45
N THR A 250 15.42 -0.66 11.26
CA THR A 250 15.47 0.58 10.48
C THR A 250 16.56 0.58 9.42
N PHE A 251 16.25 1.12 8.26
CA PHE A 251 17.17 1.20 7.14
C PHE A 251 16.94 2.44 6.27
N THR A 252 17.99 2.84 5.56
CA THR A 252 17.90 3.81 4.45
C THR A 252 17.98 3.06 3.14
N TYR A 253 17.05 3.33 2.22
CA TYR A 253 17.08 2.84 0.85
C TYR A 253 18.16 3.60 0.06
N LEU A 254 19.04 2.87 -0.63
CA LEU A 254 20.17 3.41 -1.38
C LEU A 254 20.04 3.26 -2.90
N GLY A 255 18.95 2.66 -3.38
CA GLY A 255 18.70 2.44 -4.80
C GLY A 255 18.69 0.97 -5.20
N ARG A 256 18.42 0.72 -6.48
CA ARG A 256 18.33 -0.64 -7.02
C ARG A 256 19.65 -1.13 -7.56
N ARG A 257 19.98 -2.41 -7.30
CA ARG A 257 21.14 -3.09 -7.88
C ARG A 257 21.11 -3.08 -9.40
N ASP A 258 19.92 -3.26 -10.00
CA ASP A 258 19.73 -3.32 -11.45
C ASP A 258 20.00 -1.97 -12.14
N ASN A 259 19.87 -0.86 -11.41
CA ASN A 259 20.09 0.50 -11.89
C ASN A 259 21.47 1.06 -11.51
N ALA A 260 22.29 0.28 -10.79
CA ALA A 260 23.61 0.73 -10.35
C ALA A 260 24.57 0.85 -11.54
N ILE A 261 25.16 2.03 -11.73
CA ILE A 261 26.15 2.31 -12.76
C ILE A 261 27.55 2.08 -12.15
N ASN A 262 28.35 1.20 -12.76
CA ASN A 262 29.76 1.05 -12.41
C ASN A 262 30.57 2.10 -13.15
N SER A 263 31.08 3.12 -12.44
CA SER A 263 31.98 4.12 -12.98
C SER A 263 33.35 4.04 -12.28
N GLY A 264 34.38 3.53 -12.98
CA GLY A 264 35.73 3.47 -12.45
C GLY A 264 35.92 2.66 -11.16
N GLY A 265 35.08 1.62 -10.94
CA GLY A 265 35.13 0.79 -9.72
C GLY A 265 34.23 1.32 -8.59
N VAL A 266 33.55 2.45 -8.77
CA VAL A 266 32.58 3.00 -7.84
C VAL A 266 31.16 2.68 -8.36
N LYS A 267 30.33 2.03 -7.51
CA LYS A 267 28.91 1.83 -7.79
C LYS A 267 28.14 3.13 -7.48
N ILE A 268 27.55 3.73 -8.49
CA ILE A 268 26.71 4.91 -8.37
C ILE A 268 25.26 4.48 -8.59
N SER A 269 24.38 4.74 -7.63
CA SER A 269 22.95 4.56 -7.80
C SER A 269 22.31 5.89 -8.25
N PRO A 270 21.66 5.96 -9.42
CA PRO A 270 21.06 7.20 -9.91
C PRO A 270 19.83 7.64 -9.12
N GLU A 271 19.40 6.82 -8.16
CA GLU A 271 18.19 7.04 -7.34
C GLU A 271 18.48 7.73 -6.00
N VAL A 272 19.75 7.98 -5.70
CA VAL A 272 20.22 8.60 -4.44
C VAL A 272 20.71 10.02 -4.65
#